data_c923eb68e0aa78572d92a811be4ba6a4
#
_entry.id   c923eb68e0aa78572d92a811be4ba6a4
#
_cell.length_a   1.000
_cell.length_b   1.000
_cell.length_c   1.000
_cell.angle_alpha   90.00
_cell.angle_beta   90.00
_cell.angle_gamma   90.00
#
_symmetry.space_group_name_H-M   'P 1'
#
loop_
_entity.id
_entity.type
_entity.pdbx_description
1 polymer ?
#
loop_
_entity_poly.entity_id
_entity_poly.type
_entity_poly.pdbx_seq_one_letter_code
_entity_poly.pdbx_strand_id
1 'polypeptide(L)' 'MDMVEVVVALLMIVGGEIKEHRIQESMSHCLKGKRIANRVYNANVEYQCIKSKAETEIYLGEKSIVKLILK' A
#
# COMPACT_ATOMS: atom_id res chain seq x y z
N MET A 1 -16.64 -4.50 -9.81
CA MET A 1 -17.49 -3.73 -8.89
C MET A 1 -16.62 -3.22 -7.74
N ASP A 2 -16.67 -1.91 -7.51
CA ASP A 2 -15.81 -1.31 -6.50
C ASP A 2 -16.42 -1.45 -5.10
N MET A 3 -15.56 -1.66 -4.14
CA MET A 3 -15.96 -1.71 -2.74
C MET A 3 -15.14 -0.73 -1.94
N VAL A 4 -15.70 -0.25 -0.83
CA VAL A 4 -14.97 0.56 0.13
C VAL A 4 -14.77 -0.28 1.38
N GLU A 5 -13.53 -0.48 1.77
CA GLU A 5 -13.20 -1.29 2.93
C GLU A 5 -11.92 -0.80 3.60
N VAL A 6 -11.70 -1.21 4.84
CA VAL A 6 -10.45 -0.90 5.55
C VAL A 6 -9.41 -1.93 5.15
N VAL A 7 -8.27 -1.44 4.68
CA VAL A 7 -7.17 -2.30 4.24
C VAL A 7 -5.87 -1.87 4.90
N VAL A 8 -4.93 -2.81 4.96
CA VAL A 8 -3.52 -2.50 5.27
C VAL A 8 -2.82 -2.36 3.93
N ALA A 9 -2.13 -1.25 3.74
CA ALA A 9 -1.45 -0.98 2.47
C ALA A 9 0.01 -0.64 2.69
N LEU A 10 0.85 -1.15 1.78
CA LEU A 10 2.25 -0.77 1.68
C LEU A 10 2.34 0.32 0.61
N LEU A 11 2.83 1.48 1.01
CA LEU A 11 2.99 2.62 0.12
C LEU A 11 4.43 2.77 -0.31
N MET A 12 4.65 3.05 -1.59
CA MET A 12 5.93 3.48 -2.10
C MET A 12 5.83 4.97 -2.40
N ILE A 13 6.63 5.77 -1.69
CA ILE A 13 6.61 7.22 -1.79
C ILE A 13 7.92 7.68 -2.43
N VAL A 14 7.82 8.45 -3.49
CA VAL A 14 8.96 8.98 -4.22
C VAL A 14 8.83 10.49 -4.29
N GLY A 15 9.83 11.20 -3.78
CA GLY A 15 9.82 12.65 -3.78
C GLY A 15 8.63 13.26 -3.04
N GLY A 16 8.16 12.59 -1.98
CA GLY A 16 7.00 13.05 -1.21
C GLY A 16 5.65 12.67 -1.77
N GLU A 17 5.61 11.98 -2.90
CA GLU A 17 4.36 11.56 -3.54
C GLU A 17 4.18 10.05 -3.49
N ILE A 18 2.96 9.60 -3.23
CA ILE A 18 2.62 8.17 -3.27
C ILE A 18 2.60 7.74 -4.74
N LYS A 19 3.52 6.87 -5.11
CA LYS A 19 3.61 6.35 -6.48
C LYS A 19 3.00 4.97 -6.63
N GLU A 20 2.90 4.22 -5.53
CA GLU A 20 2.39 2.87 -5.58
C GLU A 20 1.76 2.53 -4.24
N HIS A 21 0.69 1.74 -4.26
CA HIS A 21 0.06 1.21 -3.05
C HIS A 21 -0.38 -0.22 -3.31
N ARG A 22 -0.05 -1.10 -2.38
CA ARG A 22 -0.38 -2.53 -2.47
C ARG A 22 -1.08 -2.99 -1.21
N ILE A 23 -2.13 -3.78 -1.38
CA ILE A 23 -2.84 -4.37 -0.25
C ILE A 23 -1.97 -5.46 0.37
N GLN A 24 -1.92 -5.48 1.70
CA GLN A 24 -1.22 -6.49 2.49
C GLN A 24 -2.23 -7.26 3.35
N GLU A 25 -1.91 -8.51 3.66
CA GLU A 25 -2.80 -9.36 4.48
C GLU A 25 -2.98 -8.84 5.90
N SER A 26 -1.92 -8.26 6.45
CA SER A 26 -1.90 -7.77 7.83
C SER A 26 -0.84 -6.70 7.99
N MET A 27 -0.90 -5.98 9.10
CA MET A 27 0.12 -4.97 9.41
C MET A 27 1.48 -5.63 9.61
N SER A 28 1.55 -6.80 10.25
CA SER A 28 2.83 -7.48 10.45
C SER A 28 3.45 -7.94 9.12
N HIS A 29 2.62 -8.40 8.18
CA HIS A 29 3.06 -8.77 6.85
C HIS A 29 3.58 -7.54 6.10
N CYS A 30 2.87 -6.41 6.23
CA CYS A 30 3.26 -5.14 5.62
C CYS A 30 4.61 -4.67 6.15
N LEU A 31 4.81 -4.70 7.46
CA LEU A 31 6.06 -4.28 8.09
C LEU A 31 7.23 -5.15 7.67
N LYS A 32 6.99 -6.45 7.49
CA LYS A 32 8.00 -7.36 6.99
C LYS A 32 8.39 -7.00 5.55
N GLY A 33 7.39 -6.73 4.69
CA GLY A 33 7.63 -6.30 3.32
C GLY A 33 8.36 -4.97 3.24
N LYS A 34 7.98 -4.03 4.10
CA LYS A 34 8.64 -2.74 4.22
C LYS A 34 10.11 -2.91 4.58
N ARG A 35 10.41 -3.78 5.54
CA ARG A 35 11.79 -4.04 5.98
C ARG A 35 12.64 -4.60 4.85
N ILE A 36 12.07 -5.53 4.08
CA ILE A 36 12.75 -6.12 2.93
C ILE A 36 13.01 -5.07 1.85
N ALA A 37 12.01 -4.24 1.55
CA ALA A 37 12.13 -3.19 0.55
C ALA A 37 13.18 -2.14 0.95
N ASN A 38 13.27 -1.81 2.23
CA ASN A 38 14.22 -0.82 2.73
C ASN A 38 15.68 -1.32 2.73
N ARG A 39 15.93 -2.59 2.45
CA ARG A 39 17.30 -3.11 2.33
C ARG A 39 18.01 -2.55 1.12
N VAL A 40 17.24 -2.14 0.10
CA VAL A 40 17.80 -1.49 -1.07
C VAL A 40 17.71 0.01 -0.82
N TYR A 41 18.83 0.63 -0.43
CA TYR A 41 18.84 2.04 -0.11
C TYR A 41 18.62 2.89 -1.35
N ASN A 42 17.67 3.82 -1.24
CA ASN A 42 17.45 4.85 -2.24
C ASN A 42 16.91 6.08 -1.50
N ALA A 43 17.68 7.17 -1.51
CA ALA A 43 17.36 8.37 -0.76
C ALA A 43 16.02 9.01 -1.15
N ASN A 44 15.55 8.77 -2.37
CA ASN A 44 14.32 9.36 -2.87
C ASN A 44 13.09 8.50 -2.67
N VAL A 45 13.26 7.26 -2.21
CA VAL A 45 12.16 6.31 -2.05
C VAL A 45 11.95 5.99 -0.58
N GLU A 46 10.70 6.10 -0.15
CA GLU A 46 10.29 5.78 1.21
C GLU A 46 9.14 4.77 1.16
N TYR A 47 9.12 3.84 2.09
CA TYR A 47 8.04 2.88 2.22
C TYR A 47 7.32 3.09 3.53
N GLN A 48 5.99 3.05 3.50
CA GLN A 48 5.16 3.18 4.69
C GLN A 48 4.05 2.13 4.71
N CYS A 49 3.73 1.65 5.90
CA CYS A 49 2.57 0.80 6.12
C CYS A 49 1.48 1.61 6.78
N ILE A 50 0.30 1.59 6.18
CA ILE A 50 -0.86 2.29 6.73
C ILE A 50 -2.05 1.35 6.82
N LYS A 51 -2.99 1.70 7.69
CA LYS A 51 -4.30 1.07 7.75
C LYS A 51 -5.32 2.16 7.46
N SER A 52 -6.08 2.01 6.38
CA SER A 52 -6.96 3.07 5.91
C SER A 52 -8.13 2.48 5.14
N LYS A 53 -9.19 3.28 5.01
CA LYS A 53 -10.24 2.96 4.08
C LYS A 53 -9.71 3.14 2.67
N ALA A 54 -10.16 2.28 1.78
CA ALA A 54 -9.79 2.35 0.37
C ALA A 54 -10.94 1.85 -0.47
N GLU A 55 -11.05 2.42 -1.66
CA GLU A 55 -11.90 1.88 -2.69
C GLU A 55 -11.11 0.80 -3.42
N THR A 56 -11.66 -0.40 -3.48
CA THR A 56 -10.97 -1.56 -4.03
C THR A 56 -11.76 -2.20 -5.16
N GLU A 57 -11.07 -2.92 -6.03
CA GLU A 57 -11.69 -3.72 -7.07
C GLU A 57 -10.95 -5.03 -7.23
N ILE A 58 -11.62 -6.00 -7.85
CA ILE A 58 -10.99 -7.26 -8.21
C ILE A 58 -10.71 -7.22 -9.70
N TYR A 59 -9.45 -7.34 -10.07
CA TYR A 59 -9.00 -7.34 -11.45
C TYR A 59 -8.16 -8.58 -11.69
N LEU A 60 -8.55 -9.38 -12.67
CA LEU A 60 -7.88 -10.64 -13.01
C LEU A 60 -7.69 -11.56 -11.78
N GLY A 61 -8.72 -11.60 -10.93
CA GLY A 61 -8.69 -12.46 -9.74
C GLY A 61 -7.93 -11.89 -8.55
N GLU A 62 -7.36 -10.70 -8.67
CA GLU A 62 -6.62 -10.06 -7.60
C GLU A 62 -7.30 -8.78 -7.14
N LYS A 63 -7.34 -8.58 -5.82
CA LYS A 63 -7.86 -7.34 -5.25
C LYS A 63 -6.79 -6.26 -5.32
N SER A 64 -7.16 -5.10 -5.81
CA SER A 64 -6.27 -3.95 -5.88
C SER A 64 -6.97 -2.70 -5.39
N ILE A 65 -6.16 -1.71 -5.01
CA ILE A 65 -6.66 -0.42 -4.55
C ILE A 65 -6.87 0.48 -5.76
N VAL A 66 -8.11 0.96 -5.92
CA VAL A 66 -8.43 1.98 -6.92
C VAL A 66 -8.06 3.35 -6.38
N LYS A 67 -8.39 3.59 -5.10
CA LYS A 67 -8.17 4.89 -4.48
C LYS A 67 -8.08 4.74 -2.96
N LEU A 68 -7.11 5.38 -2.36
CA LEU A 68 -7.01 5.48 -0.91
C LEU A 68 -7.90 6.63 -0.43
N ILE A 69 -8.64 6.36 0.65
CA ILE A 69 -9.48 7.36 1.29
C ILE A 69 -8.76 7.80 2.55
N LEU A 70 -7.89 8.78 2.40
CA LEU A 70 -7.08 9.32 3.49
C LEU A 70 -7.81 10.51 4.13
N LYS A 71 -7.83 10.51 5.45
CA LYS A 71 -8.36 11.62 6.22
C LYS A 71 -7.37 12.07 7.25
#